data_4bcc891f14ac575c71c7fba486db726b
#
_entry.id   4bcc891f14ac575c71c7fba486db726b
#
_cell.length_a   1.000
_cell.length_b   1.000
_cell.length_c   1.000
_cell.angle_alpha   90.00
_cell.angle_beta   90.00
_cell.angle_gamma   90.00
#
_symmetry.space_group_name_H-M   'P 1'
#
loop_
_entity.id
_entity.type
_entity.pdbx_description
1 polymer ?
#
loop_
_entity_poly.entity_id
_entity_poly.type
_entity_poly.pdbx_seq_one_letter_code
_entity_poly.pdbx_strand_id
1 'polypeptide(L)'
;MEQRGNWSSRRAFILAAIGSAIGLGNIWRFPFKCYESGGGAFLIAYLIAMLSAGIPLMVLELSFGHHFKLAAPLSFSKVKKKFEWIGWWAVIVGFMITTYYAVVMAWGLNYTVFSATQAWGKDTGDFFYNHFLNLTSGHFDFGGIQLPIIIALVVSWILIVGAIWKGAKTVSKVVYVTVFVPWLLLIAFVIRGVTLPGAMDGLKFYLTPHFEKLLDPSVWVAAYGQVFYSLSIGFGIMIAYASFLPKKSDIINSTMIIALCDGATAFIGGLAVFGALGYYANMTGQIVTEVLKGGPGLAFVTYPAIINMLPLAKVFGILFFLMLLTLAVDSAFSLVEAISSALRDKFGWSHKKANLITASVAFVIGILFTTGAGLYWLDVVDKWLEVFGLSMVVLVESIVLAWFFNIDELRQYANDYSEVKVGRWWNYILKFYVPIAVFALVLTDAIKLITKGYEGYPVKALLFGGWLVVIIVPILAIIISSMKRKGEVKEFKTYHPAEPFVSDIGYIRLYKYLKAVLYSGIVLILIIILSNFITSLEVIVTALIAIFIFLSLVGGAIYFAKISMKEGKRREKWAEEHLED
;
A
#
# COMPACT_ATOMS: atom_id res chain seq x y z
N MET A 1 3.34 -14.51 -29.70
CA MET A 1 3.33 -13.82 -28.40
C MET A 1 3.98 -14.74 -27.38
N GLU A 2 4.89 -14.22 -26.54
CA GLU A 2 5.30 -14.95 -25.34
C GLU A 2 4.05 -15.24 -24.51
N GLN A 3 3.84 -16.49 -24.11
CA GLN A 3 2.76 -16.84 -23.19
C GLN A 3 2.91 -15.98 -21.93
N ARG A 4 1.82 -15.36 -21.46
CA ARG A 4 1.80 -14.70 -20.16
C ARG A 4 2.28 -15.72 -19.11
N GLY A 5 3.39 -15.42 -18.44
CA GLY A 5 3.91 -16.27 -17.38
C GLY A 5 2.87 -16.37 -16.25
N ASN A 6 2.66 -17.56 -15.73
CA ASN A 6 1.84 -17.78 -14.55
C ASN A 6 2.70 -17.71 -13.29
N TRP A 7 2.09 -17.34 -12.16
CA TRP A 7 2.71 -17.53 -10.85
C TRP A 7 3.10 -18.99 -10.65
N SER A 8 4.25 -19.23 -10.04
CA SER A 8 4.71 -20.60 -9.76
C SER A 8 3.76 -21.37 -8.83
N SER A 9 3.04 -20.67 -7.99
CA SER A 9 2.03 -21.17 -7.09
C SER A 9 1.12 -20.05 -6.55
N ARG A 10 -0.05 -20.42 -5.98
CA ARG A 10 -0.90 -19.48 -5.24
C ARG A 10 -0.15 -18.82 -4.08
N ARG A 11 0.74 -19.56 -3.39
CA ARG A 11 1.56 -19.00 -2.29
C ARG A 11 2.50 -17.91 -2.79
N ALA A 12 3.15 -18.12 -3.94
CA ALA A 12 4.01 -17.12 -4.54
C ALA A 12 3.23 -15.84 -4.93
N PHE A 13 2.01 -15.98 -5.44
CA PHE A 13 1.12 -14.85 -5.69
C PHE A 13 0.77 -14.10 -4.40
N ILE A 14 0.34 -14.82 -3.35
CA ILE A 14 -0.03 -14.19 -2.07
C ILE A 14 1.17 -13.42 -1.50
N LEU A 15 2.37 -14.01 -1.50
CA LEU A 15 3.58 -13.34 -1.04
C LEU A 15 3.94 -12.13 -1.91
N ALA A 16 3.80 -12.23 -3.23
CA ALA A 16 4.05 -11.10 -4.13
C ALA A 16 3.05 -9.96 -3.91
N ALA A 17 1.78 -10.28 -3.69
CA ALA A 17 0.75 -9.27 -3.39
C ALA A 17 0.94 -8.66 -1.99
N ILE A 18 1.36 -9.47 -0.99
CA ILE A 18 1.78 -8.97 0.33
C ILE A 18 2.99 -8.04 0.17
N GLY A 19 4.03 -8.44 -0.57
CA GLY A 19 5.22 -7.61 -0.79
C GLY A 19 4.89 -6.31 -1.53
N SER A 20 3.92 -6.33 -2.46
CA SER A 20 3.40 -5.11 -3.10
C SER A 20 2.69 -4.18 -2.12
N ALA A 21 1.89 -4.75 -1.20
CA ALA A 21 1.12 -4.02 -0.21
C ALA A 21 2.01 -3.50 0.93
N ILE A 22 2.92 -4.35 1.44
CA ILE A 22 3.84 -3.99 2.52
C ILE A 22 5.05 -3.24 1.93
N GLY A 23 5.02 -1.93 2.02
CA GLY A 23 6.07 -1.06 1.51
C GLY A 23 6.59 -0.07 2.56
N LEU A 24 7.27 0.95 2.08
CA LEU A 24 7.68 2.10 2.89
C LEU A 24 6.50 2.75 3.61
N GLY A 25 5.31 2.67 2.99
CA GLY A 25 4.07 3.21 3.53
C GLY A 25 3.68 2.65 4.91
N ASN A 26 3.97 1.37 5.20
CA ASN A 26 3.64 0.76 6.49
C ASN A 26 4.60 1.19 7.61
N ILE A 27 5.85 1.55 7.29
CA ILE A 27 6.88 1.85 8.28
C ILE A 27 7.03 3.34 8.55
N TRP A 28 6.75 4.21 7.56
CA TRP A 28 6.88 5.65 7.78
C TRP A 28 5.55 6.41 7.64
N ARG A 29 4.77 6.13 6.57
CA ARG A 29 3.56 6.90 6.26
C ARG A 29 2.42 6.57 7.21
N PHE A 30 2.19 5.29 7.48
CA PHE A 30 1.16 4.87 8.42
C PHE A 30 1.40 5.43 9.83
N PRO A 31 2.61 5.29 10.45
CA PRO A 31 2.86 5.92 11.74
C PRO A 31 2.74 7.44 11.71
N PHE A 32 3.17 8.08 10.63
CA PHE A 32 3.04 9.53 10.47
C PHE A 32 1.56 9.97 10.39
N LYS A 33 0.74 9.29 9.58
CA LYS A 33 -0.70 9.57 9.49
C LYS A 33 -1.41 9.29 10.82
N CYS A 34 -1.01 8.23 11.52
CA CYS A 34 -1.52 7.93 12.86
C CYS A 34 -1.19 9.06 13.85
N TYR A 35 0.04 9.56 13.82
CA TYR A 35 0.49 10.67 14.65
C TYR A 35 -0.29 11.95 14.37
N GLU A 36 -0.39 12.40 13.12
CA GLU A 36 -1.14 13.59 12.72
C GLU A 36 -2.62 13.51 13.09
N SER A 37 -3.19 12.30 13.05
CA SER A 37 -4.62 12.05 13.28
C SER A 37 -4.95 11.76 14.76
N GLY A 38 -4.01 11.93 15.68
CA GLY A 38 -4.26 11.76 17.12
C GLY A 38 -4.20 10.32 17.62
N GLY A 39 -3.32 9.49 17.07
CA GLY A 39 -3.00 8.17 17.63
C GLY A 39 -4.12 7.14 17.43
N GLY A 40 -4.63 6.58 18.53
CA GLY A 40 -5.57 5.46 18.53
C GLY A 40 -6.89 5.71 17.78
N ALA A 41 -7.33 6.95 17.63
CA ALA A 41 -8.50 7.29 16.81
C ALA A 41 -8.28 6.90 15.34
N PHE A 42 -7.07 7.15 14.81
CA PHE A 42 -6.71 6.75 13.46
C PHE A 42 -6.77 5.22 13.28
N LEU A 43 -6.34 4.44 14.27
CA LEU A 43 -6.39 2.98 14.20
C LEU A 43 -7.82 2.46 14.02
N ILE A 44 -8.80 3.07 14.70
CA ILE A 44 -10.22 2.75 14.55
C ILE A 44 -10.69 3.07 13.13
N ALA A 45 -10.42 4.30 12.66
CA ALA A 45 -10.80 4.72 11.31
C ALA A 45 -10.13 3.83 10.24
N TYR A 46 -8.86 3.46 10.43
CA TYR A 46 -8.11 2.58 9.52
C TYR A 46 -8.71 1.17 9.45
N LEU A 47 -9.06 0.56 10.59
CA LEU A 47 -9.73 -0.76 10.60
C LEU A 47 -11.09 -0.72 9.91
N ILE A 48 -11.87 0.34 10.14
CA ILE A 48 -13.16 0.54 9.48
C ILE A 48 -12.97 0.71 7.97
N ALA A 49 -12.01 1.54 7.54
CA ALA A 49 -11.70 1.76 6.13
C ALA A 49 -11.24 0.46 5.43
N MET A 50 -10.41 -0.34 6.10
CA MET A 50 -9.93 -1.62 5.59
C MET A 50 -11.07 -2.61 5.39
N LEU A 51 -11.99 -2.73 6.36
CA LEU A 51 -13.12 -3.68 6.30
C LEU A 51 -14.22 -3.20 5.35
N SER A 52 -14.50 -1.90 5.32
CA SER A 52 -15.64 -1.33 4.57
C SER A 52 -15.33 -0.99 3.12
N ALA A 53 -14.07 -0.69 2.79
CA ALA A 53 -13.66 -0.34 1.43
C ALA A 53 -12.45 -1.14 0.93
N GLY A 54 -11.39 -1.25 1.72
CA GLY A 54 -10.14 -1.88 1.29
C GLY A 54 -10.31 -3.32 0.84
N ILE A 55 -10.82 -4.20 1.72
CA ILE A 55 -11.06 -5.61 1.38
C ILE A 55 -12.09 -5.76 0.26
N PRO A 56 -13.26 -5.08 0.28
CA PRO A 56 -14.21 -5.14 -0.83
C PRO A 56 -13.63 -4.74 -2.19
N LEU A 57 -12.84 -3.68 -2.26
CA LEU A 57 -12.19 -3.22 -3.48
C LEU A 57 -11.08 -4.17 -3.93
N MET A 58 -10.28 -4.71 -3.02
CA MET A 58 -9.27 -5.71 -3.36
C MET A 58 -9.90 -7.01 -3.91
N VAL A 59 -11.05 -7.46 -3.36
CA VAL A 59 -11.83 -8.56 -3.96
C VAL A 59 -12.28 -8.19 -5.36
N LEU A 60 -12.73 -6.94 -5.58
CA LEU A 60 -13.15 -6.45 -6.89
C LEU A 60 -12.00 -6.52 -7.92
N GLU A 61 -10.87 -5.89 -7.63
CA GLU A 61 -9.72 -5.84 -8.54
C GLU A 61 -9.14 -7.24 -8.84
N LEU A 62 -8.96 -8.07 -7.80
CA LEU A 62 -8.46 -9.43 -7.98
C LEU A 62 -9.43 -10.29 -8.80
N SER A 63 -10.74 -10.19 -8.53
CA SER A 63 -11.75 -10.91 -9.30
C SER A 63 -11.78 -10.44 -10.74
N PHE A 64 -11.70 -9.13 -10.97
CA PHE A 64 -11.73 -8.52 -12.29
C PHE A 64 -10.51 -8.91 -13.14
N GLY A 65 -9.31 -8.83 -12.55
CA GLY A 65 -8.07 -9.25 -13.23
C GLY A 65 -8.02 -10.75 -13.48
N HIS A 66 -8.52 -11.57 -12.55
CA HIS A 66 -8.60 -13.01 -12.71
C HIS A 66 -9.63 -13.43 -13.77
N HIS A 67 -10.76 -12.73 -13.84
CA HIS A 67 -11.85 -13.00 -14.78
C HIS A 67 -11.42 -12.75 -16.22
N PHE A 68 -10.81 -11.59 -16.51
CA PHE A 68 -10.41 -11.23 -17.87
C PHE A 68 -9.01 -11.68 -18.28
N LYS A 69 -8.14 -12.02 -17.34
CA LYS A 69 -6.74 -12.41 -17.60
C LYS A 69 -5.95 -11.36 -18.39
N LEU A 70 -6.26 -10.08 -18.19
CA LEU A 70 -5.66 -8.93 -18.85
C LEU A 70 -5.21 -7.90 -17.82
N ALA A 71 -4.28 -7.01 -18.19
CA ALA A 71 -3.96 -5.82 -17.40
C ALA A 71 -5.14 -4.85 -17.39
N ALA A 72 -5.14 -3.91 -16.44
CA ALA A 72 -6.27 -3.03 -16.19
C ALA A 72 -6.87 -2.37 -17.45
N PRO A 73 -6.09 -1.74 -18.37
CA PRO A 73 -6.69 -1.06 -19.52
C PRO A 73 -7.56 -1.96 -20.39
N LEU A 74 -7.04 -3.13 -20.75
CA LEU A 74 -7.79 -4.04 -21.59
C LEU A 74 -8.89 -4.79 -20.86
N SER A 75 -8.77 -5.00 -19.53
CA SER A 75 -9.87 -5.50 -18.72
C SER A 75 -11.05 -4.54 -18.73
N PHE A 76 -10.82 -3.24 -18.53
CA PHE A 76 -11.87 -2.22 -18.65
C PHE A 76 -12.46 -2.12 -20.05
N SER A 77 -11.66 -2.30 -21.09
CA SER A 77 -12.16 -2.32 -22.48
C SER A 77 -13.14 -3.48 -22.76
N LYS A 78 -13.05 -4.58 -21.99
CA LYS A 78 -13.99 -5.71 -22.07
C LYS A 78 -15.35 -5.38 -21.46
N VAL A 79 -15.43 -4.47 -20.48
CA VAL A 79 -16.71 -3.94 -19.98
C VAL A 79 -17.40 -3.11 -21.08
N LYS A 80 -16.72 -2.08 -21.56
CA LYS A 80 -17.08 -1.30 -22.77
C LYS A 80 -15.79 -0.70 -23.33
N LYS A 81 -15.61 -0.76 -24.65
CA LYS A 81 -14.40 -0.26 -25.34
C LYS A 81 -14.03 1.17 -24.90
N LYS A 82 -15.01 2.02 -24.65
CA LYS A 82 -14.80 3.41 -24.18
C LYS A 82 -14.25 3.53 -22.78
N PHE A 83 -14.19 2.48 -21.98
CA PHE A 83 -13.67 2.52 -20.60
C PHE A 83 -12.18 2.12 -20.50
N GLU A 84 -11.52 1.83 -21.60
CA GLU A 84 -10.09 1.46 -21.58
C GLU A 84 -9.21 2.52 -20.89
N TRP A 85 -9.54 3.81 -21.03
CA TRP A 85 -8.79 4.92 -20.45
C TRP A 85 -8.74 4.87 -18.90
N ILE A 86 -9.73 4.28 -18.25
CA ILE A 86 -9.77 4.17 -16.78
C ILE A 86 -8.59 3.30 -16.30
N GLY A 87 -8.39 2.15 -16.94
CA GLY A 87 -7.26 1.29 -16.63
C GLY A 87 -5.91 1.94 -16.98
N TRP A 88 -5.84 2.75 -18.05
CA TRP A 88 -4.66 3.55 -18.34
C TRP A 88 -4.42 4.62 -17.27
N TRP A 89 -5.47 5.27 -16.81
CA TRP A 89 -5.36 6.24 -15.71
C TRP A 89 -4.75 5.59 -14.48
N ALA A 90 -5.28 4.45 -14.05
CA ALA A 90 -4.77 3.68 -12.91
C ALA A 90 -3.26 3.39 -13.04
N VAL A 91 -2.83 2.79 -14.15
CA VAL A 91 -1.43 2.41 -14.32
C VAL A 91 -0.49 3.61 -14.54
N ILE A 92 -0.97 4.73 -15.10
CA ILE A 92 -0.17 5.96 -15.24
C ILE A 92 0.01 6.66 -13.88
N VAL A 93 -1.01 6.67 -13.01
CA VAL A 93 -0.86 7.14 -11.62
C VAL A 93 0.23 6.32 -10.93
N GLY A 94 0.17 5.00 -11.00
CA GLY A 94 1.22 4.12 -10.46
C GLY A 94 2.59 4.38 -11.07
N PHE A 95 2.67 4.63 -12.38
CA PHE A 95 3.91 4.98 -13.05
C PHE A 95 4.50 6.31 -12.53
N MET A 96 3.68 7.34 -12.38
CA MET A 96 4.14 8.63 -11.84
C MET A 96 4.68 8.48 -10.42
N ILE A 97 4.00 7.70 -9.58
CA ILE A 97 4.46 7.39 -8.22
C ILE A 97 5.82 6.66 -8.27
N THR A 98 6.01 5.71 -9.19
CA THR A 98 7.28 4.98 -9.32
C THR A 98 8.47 5.91 -9.57
N THR A 99 8.27 7.05 -10.25
CA THR A 99 9.35 7.98 -10.61
C THR A 99 10.05 8.57 -9.38
N TYR A 100 9.30 9.00 -8.37
CA TYR A 100 9.86 9.52 -7.12
C TYR A 100 10.07 8.44 -6.05
N TYR A 101 9.29 7.35 -6.08
CA TYR A 101 9.47 6.23 -5.17
C TYR A 101 10.85 5.57 -5.32
N ALA A 102 11.34 5.45 -6.54
CA ALA A 102 12.71 4.99 -6.82
C ALA A 102 13.78 5.92 -6.24
N VAL A 103 13.52 7.23 -6.17
CA VAL A 103 14.44 8.21 -5.53
C VAL A 103 14.42 8.04 -4.01
N VAL A 104 13.27 7.82 -3.40
CA VAL A 104 13.17 7.52 -1.97
C VAL A 104 13.90 6.20 -1.63
N MET A 105 13.78 5.20 -2.51
CA MET A 105 14.56 3.96 -2.40
C MET A 105 16.08 4.25 -2.48
N ALA A 106 16.50 5.18 -3.36
CA ALA A 106 17.88 5.62 -3.46
C ALA A 106 18.38 6.32 -2.18
N TRP A 107 17.51 7.08 -1.48
CA TRP A 107 17.85 7.62 -0.16
C TRP A 107 18.10 6.50 0.85
N GLY A 108 17.24 5.46 0.87
CA GLY A 108 17.43 4.28 1.73
C GLY A 108 18.73 3.54 1.48
N LEU A 109 19.16 3.43 0.20
CA LEU A 109 20.46 2.87 -0.18
C LEU A 109 21.63 3.69 0.39
N ASN A 110 21.59 5.02 0.23
CA ASN A 110 22.61 5.90 0.80
C ASN A 110 22.67 5.79 2.32
N TYR A 111 21.51 5.78 2.98
CA TYR A 111 21.44 5.66 4.44
C TYR A 111 21.89 4.29 4.96
N THR A 112 21.75 3.22 4.17
CA THR A 112 22.37 1.94 4.50
C THR A 112 23.90 2.07 4.59
N VAL A 113 24.52 2.77 3.63
CA VAL A 113 25.95 3.04 3.63
C VAL A 113 26.34 3.99 4.76
N PHE A 114 25.60 5.08 4.95
CA PHE A 114 25.84 6.05 6.02
C PHE A 114 25.74 5.45 7.42
N SER A 115 24.93 4.41 7.60
CA SER A 115 24.80 3.68 8.87
C SER A 115 26.11 3.09 9.36
N ALA A 116 26.99 2.65 8.46
CA ALA A 116 28.26 2.02 8.81
C ALA A 116 29.21 2.98 9.58
N THR A 117 29.11 4.28 9.28
CA THR A 117 29.91 5.34 9.89
C THR A 117 29.10 6.26 10.79
N GLN A 118 27.77 6.17 10.77
CA GLN A 118 26.83 7.15 11.34
C GLN A 118 27.08 8.56 10.78
N ALA A 119 27.23 8.65 9.46
CA ALA A 119 27.58 9.88 8.76
C ALA A 119 26.65 11.07 9.03
N TRP A 120 25.40 10.80 9.45
CA TRP A 120 24.41 11.82 9.82
C TRP A 120 24.73 12.55 11.14
N GLY A 121 25.73 12.10 11.92
CA GLY A 121 26.15 12.77 13.14
C GLY A 121 25.06 12.91 14.20
N LYS A 122 25.15 13.98 15.02
CA LYS A 122 24.16 14.27 16.06
C LYS A 122 22.94 15.03 15.54
N ASP A 123 23.15 15.97 14.63
CA ASP A 123 22.07 16.71 13.97
C ASP A 123 21.65 16.01 12.67
N THR A 124 20.78 15.04 12.82
CA THR A 124 20.26 14.23 11.72
C THR A 124 19.37 15.02 10.76
N GLY A 125 18.75 16.11 11.25
CA GLY A 125 17.96 17.01 10.43
C GLY A 125 18.82 17.87 9.52
N ASP A 126 19.83 18.51 10.07
CA ASP A 126 20.78 19.31 9.28
C ASP A 126 21.48 18.43 8.22
N PHE A 127 21.93 17.23 8.61
CA PHE A 127 22.52 16.28 7.67
C PHE A 127 21.56 15.94 6.52
N PHE A 128 20.28 15.59 6.82
CA PHE A 128 19.34 15.18 5.79
C PHE A 128 19.00 16.31 4.83
N TYR A 129 18.59 17.47 5.39
CA TYR A 129 18.11 18.56 4.55
C TYR A 129 19.23 19.36 3.90
N ASN A 130 20.29 19.72 4.65
CA ASN A 130 21.29 20.66 4.19
C ASN A 130 22.53 19.99 3.56
N HIS A 131 22.92 18.78 4.01
CA HIS A 131 24.11 18.09 3.48
C HIS A 131 23.77 17.01 2.46
N PHE A 132 22.76 16.17 2.73
CA PHE A 132 22.43 15.05 1.85
C PHE A 132 21.53 15.46 0.68
N LEU A 133 20.40 16.14 0.96
CA LEU A 133 19.51 16.65 -0.09
C LEU A 133 20.03 17.95 -0.69
N ASN A 134 20.86 18.69 0.04
CA ASN A 134 21.27 20.05 -0.32
C ASN A 134 20.06 20.91 -0.70
N LEU A 135 19.08 20.95 0.23
CA LEU A 135 17.76 21.52 0.00
C LEU A 135 17.88 23.02 -0.29
N THR A 136 17.29 23.44 -1.38
CA THR A 136 17.32 24.85 -1.84
C THR A 136 16.24 25.70 -1.17
N SER A 137 16.17 26.98 -1.54
CA SER A 137 15.22 27.94 -0.97
C SER A 137 13.77 27.67 -1.35
N GLY A 138 13.48 26.77 -2.31
CA GLY A 138 12.13 26.43 -2.72
C GLY A 138 12.05 25.74 -4.08
N HIS A 139 10.81 25.48 -4.53
CA HIS A 139 10.48 24.65 -5.70
C HIS A 139 11.18 25.06 -7.00
N PHE A 140 11.40 26.35 -7.25
CA PHE A 140 11.93 26.86 -8.51
C PHE A 140 13.44 27.14 -8.49
N ASP A 141 14.06 26.95 -7.34
CA ASP A 141 15.51 26.92 -7.18
C ASP A 141 15.98 25.45 -7.20
N PHE A 142 16.24 24.93 -8.39
CA PHE A 142 16.55 23.50 -8.55
C PHE A 142 17.86 23.09 -7.90
N GLY A 143 18.81 24.02 -7.70
CA GLY A 143 20.17 23.67 -7.27
C GLY A 143 20.85 22.73 -8.26
N GLY A 144 21.79 21.94 -7.78
CA GLY A 144 22.46 20.90 -8.58
C GLY A 144 21.82 19.52 -8.38
N ILE A 145 22.10 18.60 -9.30
CA ILE A 145 21.82 17.18 -9.12
C ILE A 145 22.73 16.63 -8.02
N GLN A 146 22.14 15.93 -7.03
CA GLN A 146 22.90 15.35 -5.94
C GLN A 146 23.53 14.02 -6.38
N LEU A 147 24.84 14.01 -6.57
CA LEU A 147 25.60 12.87 -7.12
C LEU A 147 25.38 11.56 -6.32
N PRO A 148 25.40 11.54 -4.99
CA PRO A 148 25.11 10.32 -4.23
C PRO A 148 23.70 9.75 -4.52
N ILE A 149 22.71 10.64 -4.71
CA ILE A 149 21.32 10.24 -4.94
C ILE A 149 21.16 9.67 -6.35
N ILE A 150 21.73 10.29 -7.38
CA ILE A 150 21.59 9.77 -8.75
C ILE A 150 22.34 8.44 -8.96
N ILE A 151 23.51 8.25 -8.33
CA ILE A 151 24.20 6.96 -8.36
C ILE A 151 23.32 5.87 -7.71
N ALA A 152 22.78 6.15 -6.54
CA ALA A 152 21.90 5.22 -5.85
C ALA A 152 20.58 4.99 -6.61
N LEU A 153 20.07 6.00 -7.36
CA LEU A 153 18.90 5.85 -8.23
C LEU A 153 19.18 4.87 -9.38
N VAL A 154 20.36 4.91 -9.99
CA VAL A 154 20.79 3.91 -10.99
C VAL A 154 20.77 2.51 -10.38
N VAL A 155 21.36 2.35 -9.18
CA VAL A 155 21.37 1.07 -8.46
C VAL A 155 19.94 0.61 -8.14
N SER A 156 19.07 1.50 -7.69
CA SER A 156 17.66 1.23 -7.42
C SER A 156 16.95 0.67 -8.65
N TRP A 157 17.13 1.28 -9.81
CA TRP A 157 16.53 0.80 -11.06
C TRP A 157 17.11 -0.54 -11.52
N ILE A 158 18.41 -0.79 -11.30
CA ILE A 158 19.02 -2.11 -11.56
C ILE A 158 18.35 -3.18 -10.68
N LEU A 159 18.13 -2.90 -9.41
CA LEU A 159 17.45 -3.82 -8.49
C LEU A 159 15.99 -4.07 -8.90
N ILE A 160 15.24 -3.02 -9.23
CA ILE A 160 13.83 -3.11 -9.66
C ILE A 160 13.72 -3.95 -10.93
N VAL A 161 14.47 -3.60 -11.98
CA VAL A 161 14.44 -4.32 -13.27
C VAL A 161 14.95 -5.75 -13.11
N GLY A 162 15.97 -5.98 -12.28
CA GLY A 162 16.49 -7.31 -11.97
C GLY A 162 15.43 -8.20 -11.30
N ALA A 163 14.64 -7.65 -10.37
CA ALA A 163 13.57 -8.38 -9.69
C ALA A 163 12.48 -8.87 -10.63
N ILE A 164 12.16 -8.10 -11.68
CA ILE A 164 11.12 -8.45 -12.67
C ILE A 164 11.67 -9.01 -13.98
N TRP A 165 12.96 -9.30 -14.08
CA TRP A 165 13.63 -9.64 -15.35
C TRP A 165 12.96 -10.77 -16.15
N LYS A 166 12.45 -11.80 -15.46
CA LYS A 166 11.69 -12.92 -16.04
C LYS A 166 10.21 -12.91 -15.62
N GLY A 167 9.68 -11.73 -15.24
CA GLY A 167 8.31 -11.57 -14.78
C GLY A 167 7.99 -12.37 -13.52
N ALA A 168 6.75 -12.85 -13.40
CA ALA A 168 6.25 -13.57 -12.23
C ALA A 168 7.15 -14.72 -11.74
N LYS A 169 7.95 -15.34 -12.62
CA LYS A 169 8.90 -16.42 -12.23
C LYS A 169 10.04 -15.91 -11.36
N THR A 170 10.61 -14.72 -11.64
CA THR A 170 11.67 -14.13 -10.82
C THR A 170 11.09 -13.59 -9.54
N VAL A 171 10.01 -12.82 -9.64
CA VAL A 171 9.26 -12.29 -8.50
C VAL A 171 8.92 -13.39 -7.51
N SER A 172 8.40 -14.53 -7.98
CA SER A 172 8.09 -15.70 -7.11
C SER A 172 9.25 -16.20 -6.25
N LYS A 173 10.50 -15.93 -6.63
CA LYS A 173 11.68 -16.30 -5.83
C LYS A 173 12.13 -15.18 -4.90
N VAL A 174 12.09 -13.95 -5.38
CA VAL A 174 12.54 -12.76 -4.64
C VAL A 174 11.67 -12.53 -3.41
N VAL A 175 10.33 -12.65 -3.55
CA VAL A 175 9.37 -12.37 -2.46
C VAL A 175 9.52 -13.27 -1.23
N TYR A 176 10.10 -14.45 -1.35
CA TYR A 176 10.41 -15.25 -0.16
C TYR A 176 11.45 -14.59 0.74
N VAL A 177 12.37 -13.83 0.19
CA VAL A 177 13.37 -13.09 0.97
C VAL A 177 12.84 -11.72 1.37
N THR A 178 12.30 -10.97 0.42
CA THR A 178 11.92 -9.57 0.60
C THR A 178 10.67 -9.37 1.45
N VAL A 179 9.86 -10.41 1.68
CA VAL A 179 8.72 -10.38 2.61
C VAL A 179 9.12 -10.88 4.00
N PHE A 180 9.82 -12.02 4.10
CA PHE A 180 10.09 -12.60 5.41
C PHE A 180 11.21 -11.90 6.17
N VAL A 181 12.28 -11.43 5.50
CA VAL A 181 13.38 -10.73 6.16
C VAL A 181 12.90 -9.44 6.84
N PRO A 182 12.14 -8.55 6.19
CA PRO A 182 11.56 -7.40 6.86
C PRO A 182 10.72 -7.73 8.08
N TRP A 183 9.91 -8.78 8.03
CA TRP A 183 9.09 -9.16 9.19
C TRP A 183 9.94 -9.59 10.38
N LEU A 184 11.00 -10.37 10.14
CA LEU A 184 11.92 -10.77 11.22
C LEU A 184 12.62 -9.54 11.83
N LEU A 185 13.09 -8.63 10.99
CA LEU A 185 13.71 -7.38 11.45
C LEU A 185 12.70 -6.49 12.18
N LEU A 186 11.48 -6.38 11.67
CA LEU A 186 10.43 -5.58 12.29
C LEU A 186 10.09 -6.10 13.70
N ILE A 187 9.98 -7.42 13.88
CA ILE A 187 9.78 -8.04 15.20
C ILE A 187 10.94 -7.69 16.15
N ALA A 188 12.19 -7.74 15.68
CA ALA A 188 13.34 -7.34 16.47
C ALA A 188 13.27 -5.85 16.88
N PHE A 189 12.85 -4.97 15.95
CA PHE A 189 12.65 -3.55 16.26
C PHE A 189 11.50 -3.31 17.22
N VAL A 190 10.41 -4.07 17.13
CA VAL A 190 9.31 -4.00 18.12
C VAL A 190 9.81 -4.38 19.51
N ILE A 191 10.46 -5.56 19.62
CA ILE A 191 10.99 -6.02 20.92
C ILE A 191 11.92 -4.95 21.52
N ARG A 192 12.80 -4.38 20.70
CA ARG A 192 13.69 -3.31 21.15
C ARG A 192 12.93 -2.04 21.50
N GLY A 193 12.01 -1.59 20.63
CA GLY A 193 11.24 -0.36 20.81
C GLY A 193 10.43 -0.35 22.11
N VAL A 194 9.69 -1.44 22.39
CA VAL A 194 8.81 -1.51 23.57
C VAL A 194 9.57 -1.72 24.89
N THR A 195 10.83 -2.14 24.84
CA THR A 195 11.68 -2.35 26.03
C THR A 195 12.53 -1.12 26.41
N LEU A 196 12.44 -0.03 25.63
CA LEU A 196 13.18 1.19 25.90
C LEU A 196 12.54 2.01 27.05
N PRO A 197 13.35 2.71 27.88
CA PRO A 197 12.82 3.62 28.88
C PRO A 197 11.94 4.70 28.25
N GLY A 198 10.75 4.96 28.80
CA GLY A 198 9.80 5.94 28.25
C GLY A 198 8.98 5.46 27.04
N ALA A 199 9.21 4.25 26.54
CA ALA A 199 8.46 3.69 25.41
C ALA A 199 6.94 3.68 25.64
N MET A 200 6.50 3.51 26.89
CA MET A 200 5.07 3.44 27.24
C MET A 200 4.31 4.72 26.88
N ASP A 201 4.94 5.89 26.97
CA ASP A 201 4.27 7.16 26.63
C ASP A 201 3.95 7.25 25.12
N GLY A 202 4.88 6.80 24.28
CA GLY A 202 4.62 6.67 22.85
C GLY A 202 3.57 5.60 22.54
N LEU A 203 3.60 4.45 23.21
CA LEU A 203 2.61 3.39 23.03
C LEU A 203 1.21 3.80 23.51
N LYS A 204 1.10 4.55 24.63
CA LYS A 204 -0.17 5.14 25.06
C LYS A 204 -0.72 6.08 24.00
N PHE A 205 0.09 7.00 23.48
CA PHE A 205 -0.33 7.88 22.40
C PHE A 205 -0.83 7.09 21.16
N TYR A 206 -0.11 6.05 20.78
CA TYR A 206 -0.45 5.22 19.60
C TYR A 206 -1.76 4.46 19.77
N LEU A 207 -2.02 3.93 20.95
CA LEU A 207 -3.10 2.96 21.17
C LEU A 207 -4.34 3.57 21.84
N THR A 208 -4.19 4.67 22.60
CA THR A 208 -5.34 5.28 23.27
C THR A 208 -6.20 6.07 22.27
N PRO A 209 -7.47 5.69 22.08
CA PRO A 209 -8.34 6.40 21.16
C PRO A 209 -8.90 7.67 21.77
N HIS A 210 -8.65 8.80 21.15
CA HIS A 210 -9.34 10.06 21.40
C HIS A 210 -10.56 10.13 20.50
N PHE A 211 -11.73 9.68 20.98
CA PHE A 211 -12.95 9.52 20.18
C PHE A 211 -13.44 10.83 19.54
N GLU A 212 -13.17 11.95 20.16
CA GLU A 212 -13.47 13.28 19.61
C GLU A 212 -12.80 13.52 18.25
N LYS A 213 -11.63 12.91 18.02
CA LYS A 213 -10.91 13.00 16.72
C LYS A 213 -11.63 12.29 15.60
N LEU A 214 -12.49 11.31 15.90
CA LEU A 214 -13.31 10.64 14.88
C LEU A 214 -14.39 11.55 14.28
N LEU A 215 -14.67 12.70 14.91
CA LEU A 215 -15.55 13.73 14.36
C LEU A 215 -14.85 14.61 13.31
N ASP A 216 -13.51 14.57 13.26
CA ASP A 216 -12.73 15.28 12.25
C ASP A 216 -12.69 14.49 10.93
N PRO A 217 -13.26 15.01 9.83
CA PRO A 217 -13.21 14.34 8.53
C PRO A 217 -11.80 14.04 8.04
N SER A 218 -10.78 14.81 8.44
CA SER A 218 -9.40 14.61 8.02
C SER A 218 -8.82 13.28 8.49
N VAL A 219 -9.25 12.76 9.64
CA VAL A 219 -8.86 11.43 10.15
C VAL A 219 -9.34 10.31 9.21
N TRP A 220 -10.58 10.44 8.70
CA TRP A 220 -11.14 9.48 7.75
C TRP A 220 -10.46 9.57 6.38
N VAL A 221 -10.20 10.79 5.89
CA VAL A 221 -9.41 11.00 4.66
C VAL A 221 -8.06 10.31 4.76
N ALA A 222 -7.34 10.53 5.86
CA ALA A 222 -6.04 9.91 6.10
C ALA A 222 -6.13 8.37 6.16
N ALA A 223 -7.15 7.83 6.83
CA ALA A 223 -7.35 6.39 6.99
C ALA A 223 -7.68 5.68 5.68
N TYR A 224 -8.65 6.20 4.90
CA TYR A 224 -9.02 5.61 3.60
C TYR A 224 -7.90 5.76 2.57
N GLY A 225 -7.26 6.94 2.50
CA GLY A 225 -6.11 7.16 1.63
C GLY A 225 -4.97 6.19 1.96
N GLN A 226 -4.68 5.97 3.25
CA GLN A 226 -3.67 5.00 3.68
C GLN A 226 -4.04 3.57 3.28
N VAL A 227 -5.30 3.16 3.42
CA VAL A 227 -5.77 1.82 3.04
C VAL A 227 -5.65 1.60 1.54
N PHE A 228 -6.06 2.56 0.70
CA PHE A 228 -5.96 2.42 -0.76
C PHE A 228 -4.51 2.36 -1.22
N TYR A 229 -3.68 3.23 -0.67
CA TYR A 229 -2.25 3.27 -0.98
C TYR A 229 -1.55 1.97 -0.56
N SER A 230 -1.75 1.53 0.69
CA SER A 230 -1.10 0.35 1.26
C SER A 230 -1.53 -0.93 0.54
N LEU A 231 -2.82 -1.14 0.31
CA LEU A 231 -3.34 -2.31 -0.39
C LEU A 231 -3.10 -2.28 -1.91
N SER A 232 -2.42 -1.28 -2.44
CA SER A 232 -2.16 -1.11 -3.89
C SER A 232 -3.44 -1.09 -4.74
N ILE A 233 -4.54 -0.54 -4.21
CA ILE A 233 -5.84 -0.43 -4.88
C ILE A 233 -5.87 0.83 -5.76
N GLY A 234 -6.46 0.75 -6.96
CA GLY A 234 -6.54 1.87 -7.91
C GLY A 234 -5.28 2.10 -8.74
N PHE A 235 -4.24 1.27 -8.57
CA PHE A 235 -3.00 1.30 -9.38
C PHE A 235 -3.05 0.36 -10.59
N GLY A 236 -4.08 -0.49 -10.67
CA GLY A 236 -4.12 -1.60 -11.62
C GLY A 236 -3.14 -2.75 -11.32
N ILE A 237 -2.43 -2.69 -10.16
CA ILE A 237 -1.46 -3.71 -9.73
C ILE A 237 -2.19 -5.01 -9.42
N MET A 238 -3.22 -4.97 -8.59
CA MET A 238 -3.96 -6.16 -8.17
C MET A 238 -4.67 -6.81 -9.36
N ILE A 239 -5.18 -6.01 -10.30
CA ILE A 239 -5.74 -6.50 -11.58
C ILE A 239 -4.65 -7.22 -12.40
N ALA A 240 -3.47 -6.60 -12.55
CA ALA A 240 -2.35 -7.21 -13.28
C ALA A 240 -1.88 -8.51 -12.64
N TYR A 241 -1.68 -8.53 -11.32
CA TYR A 241 -1.22 -9.69 -10.57
C TYR A 241 -2.22 -10.85 -10.62
N ALA A 242 -3.51 -10.57 -10.48
CA ALA A 242 -4.57 -11.56 -10.61
C ALA A 242 -4.67 -12.13 -12.03
N SER A 243 -4.30 -11.36 -13.05
CA SER A 243 -4.28 -11.83 -14.44
C SER A 243 -3.28 -12.97 -14.69
N PHE A 244 -2.24 -13.10 -13.85
CA PHE A 244 -1.25 -14.18 -13.92
C PHE A 244 -1.61 -15.39 -13.05
N LEU A 245 -2.72 -15.36 -12.29
CA LEU A 245 -3.17 -16.49 -11.49
C LEU A 245 -3.68 -17.63 -12.38
N PRO A 246 -3.44 -18.90 -12.05
CA PRO A 246 -4.13 -20.02 -12.64
C PRO A 246 -5.66 -19.92 -12.47
N LYS A 247 -6.43 -20.51 -13.39
CA LYS A 247 -7.91 -20.50 -13.34
C LYS A 247 -8.47 -21.05 -12.01
N LYS A 248 -7.81 -22.03 -11.44
CA LYS A 248 -8.23 -22.74 -10.22
C LYS A 248 -7.89 -22.01 -8.90
N SER A 249 -7.55 -20.71 -8.96
CA SER A 249 -7.07 -19.95 -7.79
C SER A 249 -8.21 -19.42 -6.94
N ASP A 250 -8.06 -19.53 -5.60
CA ASP A 250 -8.99 -18.94 -4.63
C ASP A 250 -8.71 -17.44 -4.48
N ILE A 251 -9.69 -16.63 -4.79
CA ILE A 251 -9.57 -15.17 -4.85
C ILE A 251 -9.85 -14.55 -3.47
N ILE A 252 -11.03 -14.83 -2.90
CA ILE A 252 -11.50 -14.13 -1.70
C ILE A 252 -10.63 -14.46 -0.49
N ASN A 253 -10.29 -15.73 -0.29
CA ASN A 253 -9.44 -16.10 0.83
C ASN A 253 -8.02 -15.56 0.67
N SER A 254 -7.50 -15.48 -0.58
CA SER A 254 -6.21 -14.79 -0.84
C SER A 254 -6.27 -13.33 -0.49
N THR A 255 -7.36 -12.63 -0.86
CA THR A 255 -7.59 -11.22 -0.50
C THR A 255 -7.58 -11.02 1.01
N MET A 256 -8.28 -11.87 1.76
CA MET A 256 -8.32 -11.77 3.23
C MET A 256 -6.93 -11.90 3.84
N ILE A 257 -6.13 -12.87 3.37
CA ILE A 257 -4.77 -13.06 3.86
C ILE A 257 -3.90 -11.83 3.55
N ILE A 258 -3.94 -11.33 2.32
CA ILE A 258 -3.12 -10.19 1.88
C ILE A 258 -3.46 -8.93 2.69
N ALA A 259 -4.74 -8.56 2.76
CA ALA A 259 -5.16 -7.34 3.44
C ALA A 259 -4.90 -7.39 4.96
N LEU A 260 -5.12 -8.54 5.60
CA LEU A 260 -4.86 -8.68 7.03
C LEU A 260 -3.36 -8.72 7.34
N CYS A 261 -2.53 -9.31 6.48
CA CYS A 261 -1.08 -9.25 6.63
C CYS A 261 -0.53 -7.84 6.46
N ASP A 262 -1.06 -7.07 5.51
CA ASP A 262 -0.70 -5.65 5.33
C ASP A 262 -1.05 -4.82 6.56
N GLY A 263 -2.31 -4.89 7.01
CA GLY A 263 -2.74 -4.19 8.22
C GLY A 263 -1.98 -4.60 9.48
N ALA A 264 -1.66 -5.90 9.62
CA ALA A 264 -0.85 -6.41 10.72
C ALA A 264 0.57 -5.82 10.69
N THR A 265 1.17 -5.73 9.50
CA THR A 265 2.53 -5.16 9.35
C THR A 265 2.53 -3.66 9.67
N ALA A 266 1.53 -2.91 9.20
CA ALA A 266 1.37 -1.50 9.54
C ALA A 266 1.21 -1.30 11.06
N PHE A 267 0.36 -2.10 11.69
CA PHE A 267 0.13 -2.05 13.14
C PHE A 267 1.39 -2.39 13.94
N ILE A 268 2.08 -3.48 13.58
CA ILE A 268 3.33 -3.91 14.24
C ILE A 268 4.43 -2.86 14.02
N GLY A 269 4.52 -2.29 12.81
CA GLY A 269 5.40 -1.16 12.50
C GLY A 269 5.14 0.04 13.42
N GLY A 270 3.88 0.38 13.64
CA GLY A 270 3.48 1.42 14.60
C GLY A 270 3.97 1.15 16.02
N LEU A 271 3.90 -0.08 16.52
CA LEU A 271 4.43 -0.43 17.84
C LEU A 271 5.94 -0.15 17.96
N ALA A 272 6.71 -0.51 16.92
CA ALA A 272 8.15 -0.24 16.89
C ALA A 272 8.43 1.28 16.90
N VAL A 273 7.70 2.02 16.05
CA VAL A 273 7.88 3.46 15.85
C VAL A 273 7.51 4.23 17.10
N PHE A 274 6.31 4.03 17.63
CA PHE A 274 5.82 4.79 18.77
C PHE A 274 6.54 4.41 20.07
N GLY A 275 6.96 3.16 20.24
CA GLY A 275 7.84 2.78 21.32
C GLY A 275 9.17 3.54 21.28
N ALA A 276 9.77 3.65 20.09
CA ALA A 276 11.01 4.39 19.90
C ALA A 276 10.82 5.91 20.03
N LEU A 277 9.68 6.46 19.58
CA LEU A 277 9.34 7.88 19.78
C LEU A 277 9.16 8.23 21.27
N GLY A 278 8.51 7.36 22.06
CA GLY A 278 8.40 7.54 23.51
C GLY A 278 9.77 7.57 24.18
N TYR A 279 10.68 6.70 23.77
CA TYR A 279 12.07 6.73 24.26
C TYR A 279 12.78 8.04 23.88
N TYR A 280 12.67 8.48 22.63
CA TYR A 280 13.29 9.73 22.20
C TYR A 280 12.73 10.95 22.97
N ALA A 281 11.41 11.02 23.14
CA ALA A 281 10.75 12.06 23.92
C ALA A 281 11.26 12.09 25.38
N ASN A 282 11.35 10.92 26.01
CA ASN A 282 11.87 10.78 27.36
C ASN A 282 13.33 11.26 27.50
N MET A 283 14.19 10.87 26.54
CA MET A 283 15.60 11.24 26.56
C MET A 283 15.86 12.71 26.27
N THR A 284 14.99 13.36 25.48
CA THR A 284 15.12 14.78 25.10
C THR A 284 14.31 15.72 25.99
N GLY A 285 13.51 15.20 26.92
CA GLY A 285 12.62 15.98 27.77
C GLY A 285 11.44 16.63 27.01
N GLN A 286 11.12 16.13 25.80
CA GLN A 286 10.01 16.59 24.96
C GLN A 286 8.77 15.73 25.18
N ILE A 287 7.59 16.23 24.80
CA ILE A 287 6.39 15.40 24.74
C ILE A 287 6.30 14.70 23.38
N VAL A 288 5.70 13.51 23.34
CA VAL A 288 5.62 12.68 22.12
C VAL A 288 5.00 13.44 20.95
N THR A 289 4.05 14.35 21.22
CA THR A 289 3.37 15.17 20.20
C THR A 289 4.22 16.29 19.59
N GLU A 290 5.45 16.51 20.03
CA GLU A 290 6.36 17.54 19.50
C GLU A 290 7.61 16.97 18.83
N VAL A 291 7.80 15.66 18.94
CA VAL A 291 9.03 14.98 18.49
C VAL A 291 9.06 14.76 16.98
N LEU A 292 7.91 14.58 16.35
CA LEU A 292 7.82 14.05 14.99
C LEU A 292 7.80 15.17 13.95
N LYS A 293 8.77 15.15 13.04
CA LYS A 293 8.76 15.99 11.84
C LYS A 293 8.13 15.21 10.69
N GLY A 294 7.34 15.90 9.85
CA GLY A 294 6.50 15.29 8.84
C GLY A 294 7.21 14.56 7.70
N GLY A 295 6.45 13.72 7.02
CA GLY A 295 6.83 13.09 5.76
C GLY A 295 8.08 12.21 5.82
N PRO A 296 8.99 12.31 4.85
CA PRO A 296 10.26 11.59 4.82
C PRO A 296 11.17 11.86 6.03
N GLY A 297 10.95 12.97 6.74
CA GLY A 297 11.68 13.31 7.97
C GLY A 297 11.58 12.24 9.05
N LEU A 298 10.47 11.49 9.14
CA LEU A 298 10.38 10.37 10.06
C LEU A 298 11.45 9.31 9.76
N ALA A 299 11.60 8.90 8.50
CA ALA A 299 12.52 7.84 8.11
C ALA A 299 13.98 8.27 8.12
N PHE A 300 14.27 9.51 7.71
CA PHE A 300 15.64 9.97 7.43
C PHE A 300 16.18 10.98 8.44
N VAL A 301 15.34 11.46 9.35
CA VAL A 301 15.75 12.35 10.46
C VAL A 301 15.48 11.68 11.81
N THR A 302 14.21 11.35 12.09
CA THR A 302 13.82 10.86 13.42
C THR A 302 14.41 9.47 13.72
N TYR A 303 14.34 8.52 12.79
CA TYR A 303 14.93 7.18 13.02
C TYR A 303 16.45 7.21 13.17
N PRO A 304 17.25 7.92 12.35
CA PRO A 304 18.67 8.08 12.63
C PRO A 304 18.98 8.68 13.99
N ALA A 305 18.20 9.67 14.44
CA ALA A 305 18.35 10.24 15.79
C ALA A 305 18.11 9.19 16.89
N ILE A 306 17.06 8.37 16.76
CA ILE A 306 16.78 7.27 17.67
C ILE A 306 17.89 6.21 17.62
N ILE A 307 18.33 5.83 16.42
CA ILE A 307 19.39 4.85 16.19
C ILE A 307 20.68 5.28 16.89
N ASN A 308 21.02 6.58 16.87
CA ASN A 308 22.20 7.10 17.57
C ASN A 308 22.17 6.83 19.08
N MET A 309 21.00 6.72 19.68
CA MET A 309 20.83 6.47 21.12
C MET A 309 20.82 4.97 21.47
N LEU A 310 20.80 4.09 20.47
CA LEU A 310 20.76 2.65 20.70
C LEU A 310 22.17 2.07 20.90
N PRO A 311 22.36 1.04 21.74
CA PRO A 311 23.57 0.25 21.72
C PRO A 311 23.71 -0.42 20.35
N LEU A 312 24.93 -0.54 19.83
CA LEU A 312 25.20 -1.08 18.49
C LEU A 312 24.51 -0.28 17.36
N ALA A 313 24.45 1.04 17.49
CA ALA A 313 23.75 1.95 16.56
C ALA A 313 24.06 1.67 15.08
N LYS A 314 25.33 1.39 14.73
CA LYS A 314 25.72 1.05 13.35
C LYS A 314 25.02 -0.19 12.82
N VAL A 315 24.90 -1.24 13.65
CA VAL A 315 24.24 -2.49 13.25
C VAL A 315 22.74 -2.26 13.10
N PHE A 316 22.10 -1.60 14.07
CA PHE A 316 20.68 -1.27 13.98
C PHE A 316 20.37 -0.37 12.79
N GLY A 317 21.22 0.60 12.48
CA GLY A 317 21.08 1.47 11.32
C GLY A 317 21.13 0.69 10.01
N ILE A 318 22.15 -0.14 9.80
CA ILE A 318 22.27 -0.98 8.61
C ILE A 318 21.04 -1.89 8.45
N LEU A 319 20.65 -2.60 9.52
CA LEU A 319 19.49 -3.50 9.48
C LEU A 319 18.18 -2.76 9.19
N PHE A 320 18.00 -1.57 9.77
CA PHE A 320 16.82 -0.75 9.53
C PHE A 320 16.71 -0.31 8.07
N PHE A 321 17.76 0.29 7.51
CA PHE A 321 17.72 0.77 6.14
C PHE A 321 17.73 -0.37 5.10
N LEU A 322 18.36 -1.52 5.40
CA LEU A 322 18.20 -2.73 4.59
C LEU A 322 16.76 -3.25 4.62
N MET A 323 16.10 -3.22 5.77
CA MET A 323 14.68 -3.56 5.88
C MET A 323 13.84 -2.62 5.00
N LEU A 324 14.03 -1.30 5.11
CA LEU A 324 13.33 -0.33 4.27
C LEU A 324 13.58 -0.58 2.78
N LEU A 325 14.82 -0.88 2.40
CA LEU A 325 15.18 -1.16 1.01
C LEU A 325 14.48 -2.39 0.46
N THR A 326 14.44 -3.49 1.23
CA THR A 326 13.77 -4.72 0.80
C THR A 326 12.26 -4.53 0.64
N LEU A 327 11.63 -3.77 1.54
CA LEU A 327 10.22 -3.38 1.43
C LEU A 327 9.96 -2.49 0.20
N ALA A 328 10.88 -1.56 -0.08
CA ALA A 328 10.76 -0.64 -1.22
C ALA A 328 10.83 -1.37 -2.57
N VAL A 329 11.71 -2.37 -2.70
CA VAL A 329 11.89 -3.13 -3.95
C VAL A 329 10.60 -3.82 -4.37
N ASP A 330 9.89 -4.46 -3.43
CA ASP A 330 8.66 -5.21 -3.74
C ASP A 330 7.54 -4.30 -4.26
N SER A 331 7.34 -3.15 -3.62
CA SER A 331 6.35 -2.16 -4.08
C SER A 331 6.75 -1.54 -5.43
N ALA A 332 8.04 -1.21 -5.61
CA ALA A 332 8.52 -0.60 -6.85
C ALA A 332 8.37 -1.52 -8.06
N PHE A 333 8.76 -2.80 -7.94
CA PHE A 333 8.61 -3.70 -9.08
C PHE A 333 7.15 -4.01 -9.41
N SER A 334 6.24 -3.99 -8.44
CA SER A 334 4.82 -4.21 -8.69
C SER A 334 4.19 -3.07 -9.51
N LEU A 335 4.56 -1.84 -9.21
CA LEU A 335 4.18 -0.66 -9.99
C LEU A 335 4.69 -0.75 -11.44
N VAL A 336 5.96 -1.12 -11.63
CA VAL A 336 6.55 -1.32 -12.96
C VAL A 336 5.88 -2.47 -13.72
N GLU A 337 5.55 -3.58 -13.05
CA GLU A 337 4.87 -4.71 -13.70
C GLU A 337 3.46 -4.36 -14.15
N ALA A 338 2.73 -3.52 -13.42
CA ALA A 338 1.39 -3.07 -13.78
C ALA A 338 1.39 -2.31 -15.12
N ILE A 339 2.24 -1.27 -15.25
CA ILE A 339 2.36 -0.49 -16.50
C ILE A 339 2.97 -1.32 -17.63
N SER A 340 3.98 -2.14 -17.35
CA SER A 340 4.63 -3.00 -18.32
C SER A 340 3.65 -4.02 -18.91
N SER A 341 2.81 -4.64 -18.07
CA SER A 341 1.75 -5.55 -18.51
C SER A 341 0.71 -4.85 -19.39
N ALA A 342 0.33 -3.62 -19.06
CA ALA A 342 -0.58 -2.80 -19.86
C ALA A 342 0.01 -2.49 -21.25
N LEU A 343 1.29 -2.10 -21.32
CA LEU A 343 2.00 -1.84 -22.59
C LEU A 343 2.13 -3.11 -23.43
N ARG A 344 2.40 -4.26 -22.82
CA ARG A 344 2.45 -5.55 -23.52
C ARG A 344 1.12 -5.92 -24.14
N ASP A 345 0.05 -5.78 -23.37
CA ASP A 345 -1.31 -6.09 -23.82
C ASP A 345 -1.77 -5.17 -24.96
N LYS A 346 -1.45 -3.89 -24.88
CA LYS A 346 -1.86 -2.89 -25.90
C LYS A 346 -1.02 -2.96 -27.15
N PHE A 347 0.31 -3.00 -27.01
CA PHE A 347 1.25 -2.81 -28.12
C PHE A 347 1.97 -4.09 -28.57
N GLY A 348 1.73 -5.23 -27.87
CA GLY A 348 2.38 -6.50 -28.20
C GLY A 348 3.89 -6.50 -27.92
N TRP A 349 4.37 -5.63 -27.01
CA TRP A 349 5.79 -5.57 -26.69
C TRP A 349 6.25 -6.81 -25.92
N SER A 350 7.52 -7.17 -26.09
CA SER A 350 8.12 -8.19 -25.23
C SER A 350 8.26 -7.67 -23.80
N HIS A 351 8.29 -8.57 -22.83
CA HIS A 351 8.42 -8.23 -21.41
C HIS A 351 9.65 -7.35 -21.14
N LYS A 352 10.82 -7.74 -21.69
CA LYS A 352 12.06 -6.98 -21.53
C LYS A 352 11.95 -5.56 -22.10
N LYS A 353 11.36 -5.41 -23.32
CA LYS A 353 11.18 -4.10 -23.95
C LYS A 353 10.28 -3.20 -23.13
N ALA A 354 9.15 -3.72 -22.64
CA ALA A 354 8.22 -2.93 -21.83
C ALA A 354 8.87 -2.48 -20.52
N ASN A 355 9.56 -3.37 -19.80
CA ASN A 355 10.25 -3.04 -18.55
C ASN A 355 11.36 -2.01 -18.75
N LEU A 356 12.23 -2.18 -19.77
CA LEU A 356 13.33 -1.25 -20.02
C LEU A 356 12.83 0.15 -20.40
N ILE A 357 11.83 0.25 -21.28
CA ILE A 357 11.26 1.54 -21.67
C ILE A 357 10.61 2.20 -20.44
N THR A 358 9.82 1.47 -19.66
CA THR A 358 9.19 1.98 -18.44
C THR A 358 10.25 2.49 -17.46
N ALA A 359 11.30 1.69 -17.20
CA ALA A 359 12.38 2.07 -16.30
C ALA A 359 13.16 3.29 -16.80
N SER A 360 13.48 3.34 -18.09
CA SER A 360 14.23 4.46 -18.67
C SER A 360 13.44 5.77 -18.59
N VAL A 361 12.15 5.76 -18.93
CA VAL A 361 11.31 6.96 -18.86
C VAL A 361 11.13 7.41 -17.41
N ALA A 362 10.87 6.45 -16.50
CA ALA A 362 10.71 6.76 -15.08
C ALA A 362 12.03 7.26 -14.45
N PHE A 363 13.18 6.72 -14.85
CA PHE A 363 14.50 7.21 -14.44
C PHE A 363 14.72 8.67 -14.86
N VAL A 364 14.42 9.00 -16.12
CA VAL A 364 14.60 10.37 -16.63
C VAL A 364 13.72 11.37 -15.87
N ILE A 365 12.43 11.02 -15.65
CA ILE A 365 11.54 11.86 -14.85
C ILE A 365 12.04 11.93 -13.38
N GLY A 366 12.53 10.82 -12.84
CA GLY A 366 13.07 10.71 -11.50
C GLY A 366 14.26 11.64 -11.22
N ILE A 367 15.01 12.04 -12.25
CA ILE A 367 16.14 12.98 -12.10
C ILE A 367 15.69 14.30 -11.45
N LEU A 368 14.49 14.78 -11.75
CA LEU A 368 13.93 15.99 -11.13
C LEU A 368 13.98 15.91 -9.59
N PHE A 369 13.64 14.75 -9.04
CA PHE A 369 13.57 14.52 -7.59
C PHE A 369 14.95 14.27 -6.94
N THR A 370 16.03 14.23 -7.73
CA THR A 370 17.41 14.16 -7.23
C THR A 370 18.06 15.53 -7.09
N THR A 371 17.36 16.60 -7.44
CA THR A 371 17.82 17.99 -7.33
C THR A 371 17.62 18.55 -5.92
N GLY A 372 18.23 19.71 -5.63
CA GLY A 372 18.02 20.40 -4.35
C GLY A 372 16.56 20.83 -4.11
N ALA A 373 15.74 21.01 -5.15
CA ALA A 373 14.29 21.23 -5.03
C ALA A 373 13.48 19.92 -5.01
N GLY A 374 14.15 18.76 -5.15
CA GLY A 374 13.51 17.48 -5.38
C GLY A 374 12.50 17.07 -4.32
N LEU A 375 12.79 17.33 -3.04
CA LEU A 375 11.88 17.04 -1.93
C LEU A 375 10.56 17.84 -2.02
N TYR A 376 10.64 19.12 -2.36
CA TYR A 376 9.45 19.98 -2.50
C TYR A 376 8.54 19.50 -3.64
N TRP A 377 9.13 19.15 -4.79
CA TRP A 377 8.37 18.62 -5.93
C TRP A 377 7.78 17.24 -5.63
N LEU A 378 8.53 16.38 -4.94
CA LEU A 378 8.04 15.06 -4.52
C LEU A 378 6.79 15.20 -3.64
N ASP A 379 6.84 16.06 -2.64
CA ASP A 379 5.76 16.26 -1.68
C ASP A 379 4.47 16.75 -2.36
N VAL A 380 4.56 17.75 -3.24
CA VAL A 380 3.41 18.22 -4.01
C VAL A 380 2.85 17.14 -4.93
N VAL A 381 3.72 16.47 -5.71
CA VAL A 381 3.28 15.44 -6.67
C VAL A 381 2.64 14.26 -5.94
N ASP A 382 3.23 13.79 -4.83
CA ASP A 382 2.69 12.69 -4.02
C ASP A 382 1.30 13.02 -3.48
N LYS A 383 1.15 14.21 -2.86
CA LYS A 383 -0.15 14.64 -2.30
C LYS A 383 -1.26 14.69 -3.35
N TRP A 384 -1.01 15.26 -4.54
CA TRP A 384 -2.03 15.36 -5.58
C TRP A 384 -2.34 14.03 -6.25
N LEU A 385 -1.32 13.19 -6.48
CA LEU A 385 -1.53 11.84 -7.04
C LEU A 385 -2.28 10.93 -6.06
N GLU A 386 -2.06 11.07 -4.76
CA GLU A 386 -2.83 10.32 -3.75
C GLU A 386 -4.31 10.71 -3.77
N VAL A 387 -4.60 12.00 -3.67
CA VAL A 387 -5.97 12.51 -3.49
C VAL A 387 -6.74 12.47 -4.81
N PHE A 388 -6.20 13.08 -5.87
CA PHE A 388 -6.90 13.24 -7.15
C PHE A 388 -6.51 12.21 -8.21
N GLY A 389 -5.36 11.58 -8.06
CA GLY A 389 -4.98 10.44 -8.89
C GLY A 389 -5.66 9.18 -8.40
N LEU A 390 -5.16 8.62 -7.30
CA LEU A 390 -5.55 7.30 -6.79
C LEU A 390 -7.01 7.25 -6.35
N SER A 391 -7.45 8.16 -5.47
CA SER A 391 -8.82 8.13 -4.94
C SER A 391 -9.86 8.33 -6.05
N MET A 392 -9.59 9.17 -7.04
CA MET A 392 -10.49 9.35 -8.19
C MET A 392 -10.52 8.13 -9.11
N VAL A 393 -9.40 7.42 -9.28
CA VAL A 393 -9.40 6.12 -10.00
C VAL A 393 -10.30 5.13 -9.27
N VAL A 394 -10.14 4.98 -7.95
CA VAL A 394 -10.97 4.08 -7.11
C VAL A 394 -12.45 4.44 -7.21
N LEU A 395 -12.79 5.74 -7.20
CA LEU A 395 -14.16 6.23 -7.37
C LEU A 395 -14.74 5.81 -8.73
N VAL A 396 -14.04 6.12 -9.82
CA VAL A 396 -14.50 5.84 -11.18
C VAL A 396 -14.54 4.33 -11.45
N GLU A 397 -13.55 3.58 -10.98
CA GLU A 397 -13.50 2.13 -11.07
C GLU A 397 -14.70 1.49 -10.37
N SER A 398 -14.98 1.85 -9.12
CA SER A 398 -16.10 1.31 -8.37
C SER A 398 -17.44 1.61 -9.05
N ILE A 399 -17.64 2.84 -9.56
CA ILE A 399 -18.84 3.21 -10.31
C ILE A 399 -18.96 2.37 -11.59
N VAL A 400 -17.88 2.29 -12.38
CA VAL A 400 -17.94 1.59 -13.68
C VAL A 400 -18.16 0.09 -13.50
N LEU A 401 -17.46 -0.54 -12.58
CA LEU A 401 -17.61 -1.98 -12.36
C LEU A 401 -18.90 -2.35 -11.65
N ALA A 402 -19.43 -1.47 -10.79
CA ALA A 402 -20.67 -1.76 -10.06
C ALA A 402 -21.96 -1.42 -10.83
N TRP A 403 -21.90 -0.44 -11.77
CA TRP A 403 -23.11 0.04 -12.47
C TRP A 403 -23.14 -0.27 -13.97
N PHE A 404 -21.97 -0.40 -14.61
CA PHE A 404 -21.87 -0.66 -16.06
C PHE A 404 -21.42 -2.08 -16.39
N PHE A 405 -20.87 -2.79 -15.43
CA PHE A 405 -20.63 -4.23 -15.47
C PHE A 405 -21.60 -4.95 -14.54
N ASN A 406 -21.83 -6.24 -14.74
CA ASN A 406 -22.69 -7.04 -13.85
C ASN A 406 -21.91 -7.42 -12.59
N ILE A 407 -21.97 -6.58 -11.55
CA ILE A 407 -21.23 -6.80 -10.28
C ILE A 407 -21.65 -8.12 -9.61
N ASP A 408 -22.91 -8.58 -9.78
CA ASP A 408 -23.38 -9.84 -9.22
C ASP A 408 -22.74 -11.06 -9.90
N GLU A 409 -22.52 -10.97 -11.20
CA GLU A 409 -21.75 -11.97 -11.97
C GLU A 409 -20.32 -12.08 -11.44
N LEU A 410 -19.64 -10.94 -11.21
CA LEU A 410 -18.29 -10.93 -10.66
C LEU A 410 -18.25 -11.48 -9.23
N ARG A 411 -19.26 -11.19 -8.43
CA ARG A 411 -19.41 -11.78 -7.09
C ARG A 411 -19.59 -13.29 -7.13
N GLN A 412 -20.47 -13.79 -8.01
CA GLN A 412 -20.68 -15.22 -8.21
C GLN A 412 -19.39 -15.88 -8.70
N TYR A 413 -18.74 -15.30 -9.71
CA TYR A 413 -17.45 -15.76 -10.20
C TYR A 413 -16.41 -15.91 -9.08
N ALA A 414 -16.23 -14.87 -8.25
CA ALA A 414 -15.31 -14.93 -7.12
C ALA A 414 -15.68 -16.02 -6.12
N ASN A 415 -16.98 -16.18 -5.83
CA ASN A 415 -17.49 -17.20 -4.92
C ASN A 415 -17.29 -18.63 -5.46
N ASP A 416 -17.44 -18.83 -6.79
CA ASP A 416 -17.31 -20.16 -7.41
C ASP A 416 -15.90 -20.71 -7.26
N TYR A 417 -14.89 -19.81 -7.25
CA TYR A 417 -13.48 -20.19 -7.10
C TYR A 417 -12.96 -20.11 -5.66
N SER A 418 -13.75 -19.70 -4.68
CA SER A 418 -13.24 -19.38 -3.35
C SER A 418 -13.83 -20.25 -2.25
N GLU A 419 -12.98 -20.55 -1.27
CA GLU A 419 -13.34 -21.26 -0.04
C GLU A 419 -14.18 -20.39 0.91
N VAL A 420 -13.90 -19.08 0.90
CA VAL A 420 -14.66 -18.05 1.62
C VAL A 420 -15.61 -17.38 0.65
N LYS A 421 -16.82 -17.11 1.08
CA LYS A 421 -17.87 -16.54 0.22
C LYS A 421 -18.28 -15.15 0.71
N VAL A 422 -18.54 -14.24 -0.24
CA VAL A 422 -19.10 -12.92 0.05
C VAL A 422 -20.57 -12.87 -0.36
N GLY A 423 -21.40 -12.26 0.51
CA GLY A 423 -22.83 -12.11 0.30
C GLY A 423 -23.17 -10.89 -0.59
N ARG A 424 -24.48 -10.65 -0.83
CA ARG A 424 -24.97 -9.51 -1.61
C ARG A 424 -24.62 -8.14 -0.98
N TRP A 425 -24.31 -8.08 0.30
CA TRP A 425 -23.83 -6.88 0.98
C TRP A 425 -22.61 -6.26 0.27
N TRP A 426 -21.73 -7.09 -0.32
CA TRP A 426 -20.58 -6.66 -1.08
C TRP A 426 -20.97 -5.82 -2.31
N ASN A 427 -22.05 -6.21 -3.02
CA ASN A 427 -22.58 -5.44 -4.14
C ASN A 427 -23.03 -4.03 -3.70
N TYR A 428 -23.71 -3.93 -2.55
CA TYR A 428 -24.20 -2.65 -2.02
C TYR A 428 -23.06 -1.74 -1.56
N ILE A 429 -22.04 -2.32 -0.93
CA ILE A 429 -20.83 -1.58 -0.55
C ILE A 429 -20.20 -0.94 -1.79
N LEU A 430 -19.97 -1.70 -2.85
CA LEU A 430 -19.32 -1.20 -4.06
C LEU A 430 -20.21 -0.27 -4.89
N LYS A 431 -21.53 -0.47 -4.87
CA LYS A 431 -22.46 0.38 -5.62
C LYS A 431 -22.69 1.74 -4.97
N PHE A 432 -22.74 1.80 -3.65
CA PHE A 432 -23.21 3.00 -2.94
C PHE A 432 -22.18 3.50 -1.93
N TYR A 433 -21.75 2.67 -1.00
CA TYR A 433 -20.90 3.11 0.10
C TYR A 433 -19.54 3.63 -0.39
N VAL A 434 -18.82 2.83 -1.17
CA VAL A 434 -17.48 3.22 -1.65
C VAL A 434 -17.53 4.49 -2.50
N PRO A 435 -18.40 4.63 -3.52
CA PRO A 435 -18.48 5.87 -4.29
C PRO A 435 -18.81 7.09 -3.43
N ILE A 436 -19.76 6.99 -2.52
CA ILE A 436 -20.16 8.11 -1.66
C ILE A 436 -19.02 8.49 -0.71
N ALA A 437 -18.44 7.50 -0.03
CA ALA A 437 -17.35 7.73 0.91
C ALA A 437 -16.14 8.35 0.21
N VAL A 438 -15.67 7.76 -0.89
CA VAL A 438 -14.50 8.27 -1.62
C VAL A 438 -14.77 9.66 -2.20
N PHE A 439 -15.95 9.91 -2.77
CA PHE A 439 -16.32 11.26 -3.25
C PHE A 439 -16.29 12.29 -2.13
N ALA A 440 -16.86 11.97 -0.97
CA ALA A 440 -16.86 12.88 0.18
C ALA A 440 -15.43 13.18 0.67
N LEU A 441 -14.54 12.18 0.69
CA LEU A 441 -13.14 12.35 1.06
C LEU A 441 -12.39 13.25 0.07
N VAL A 442 -12.52 12.98 -1.23
CA VAL A 442 -11.89 13.79 -2.29
C VAL A 442 -12.40 15.23 -2.24
N LEU A 443 -13.71 15.41 -2.04
CA LEU A 443 -14.31 16.76 -1.93
C LEU A 443 -13.76 17.52 -0.72
N THR A 444 -13.64 16.86 0.42
CA THR A 444 -13.09 17.45 1.66
C THR A 444 -11.66 17.93 1.45
N ASP A 445 -10.80 17.09 0.87
CA ASP A 445 -9.41 17.47 0.57
C ASP A 445 -9.34 18.56 -0.52
N ALA A 446 -10.17 18.48 -1.55
CA ALA A 446 -10.24 19.51 -2.59
C ALA A 446 -10.58 20.89 -2.01
N ILE A 447 -11.61 20.97 -1.17
CA ILE A 447 -11.99 22.21 -0.49
C ILE A 447 -10.83 22.74 0.36
N LYS A 448 -10.18 21.86 1.14
CA LYS A 448 -9.04 22.22 1.99
C LYS A 448 -7.87 22.79 1.17
N LEU A 449 -7.49 22.11 0.09
CA LEU A 449 -6.37 22.49 -0.77
C LEU A 449 -6.64 23.79 -1.54
N ILE A 450 -7.89 24.03 -1.98
CA ILE A 450 -8.27 25.26 -2.69
C ILE A 450 -8.33 26.44 -1.72
N THR A 451 -8.87 26.25 -0.51
CA THR A 451 -9.12 27.34 0.44
C THR A 451 -7.92 27.69 1.31
N LYS A 452 -7.15 26.68 1.73
CA LYS A 452 -6.03 26.84 2.68
C LYS A 452 -4.66 26.65 2.04
N GLY A 453 -4.61 26.16 0.79
CA GLY A 453 -3.36 25.75 0.15
C GLY A 453 -2.77 24.47 0.78
N TYR A 454 -1.49 24.23 0.52
CA TYR A 454 -0.74 23.06 1.03
C TYR A 454 0.64 23.51 1.51
N GLU A 455 0.97 23.18 2.77
CA GLU A 455 2.30 23.39 3.41
C GLU A 455 2.88 24.82 3.23
N GLY A 456 2.04 25.82 2.96
CA GLY A 456 2.50 27.19 2.68
C GLY A 456 3.25 27.34 1.35
N TYR A 457 3.20 26.34 0.49
CA TYR A 457 3.90 26.36 -0.80
C TYR A 457 3.34 27.38 -1.78
N PRO A 458 4.18 27.94 -2.66
CA PRO A 458 3.74 28.91 -3.65
C PRO A 458 2.66 28.35 -4.57
N VAL A 459 1.64 29.15 -4.88
CA VAL A 459 0.52 28.75 -5.76
C VAL A 459 1.02 28.20 -7.11
N LYS A 460 2.09 28.77 -7.68
CA LYS A 460 2.68 28.28 -8.92
C LYS A 460 3.19 26.83 -8.78
N ALA A 461 3.79 26.48 -7.65
CA ALA A 461 4.25 25.10 -7.40
C ALA A 461 3.08 24.13 -7.31
N LEU A 462 2.00 24.52 -6.62
CA LEU A 462 0.77 23.72 -6.51
C LEU A 462 0.07 23.56 -7.88
N LEU A 463 0.14 24.57 -8.74
CA LEU A 463 -0.38 24.49 -10.11
C LEU A 463 0.41 23.52 -10.98
N PHE A 464 1.76 23.63 -11.00
CA PHE A 464 2.59 22.80 -11.87
C PHE A 464 2.79 21.37 -11.35
N GLY A 465 3.13 21.20 -10.08
CA GLY A 465 3.38 19.89 -9.47
C GLY A 465 2.11 19.16 -9.05
N GLY A 466 1.03 19.89 -8.80
CA GLY A 466 -0.24 19.35 -8.35
C GLY A 466 -1.29 19.28 -9.45
N TRP A 467 -2.01 20.40 -9.68
CA TRP A 467 -3.17 20.43 -10.56
C TRP A 467 -2.86 20.04 -12.00
N LEU A 468 -1.74 20.49 -12.56
CA LEU A 468 -1.34 20.15 -13.92
C LEU A 468 -1.07 18.64 -14.06
N VAL A 469 -0.43 18.02 -13.08
CA VAL A 469 -0.14 16.58 -13.09
C VAL A 469 -1.44 15.77 -13.09
N VAL A 470 -2.39 16.07 -12.21
CA VAL A 470 -3.66 15.33 -12.14
C VAL A 470 -4.59 15.57 -13.33
N ILE A 471 -4.39 16.64 -14.09
CA ILE A 471 -5.09 16.90 -15.36
C ILE A 471 -4.41 16.15 -16.52
N ILE A 472 -3.08 16.20 -16.59
CA ILE A 472 -2.33 15.56 -17.69
C ILE A 472 -2.48 14.04 -17.66
N VAL A 473 -2.47 13.42 -16.48
CA VAL A 473 -2.51 11.95 -16.33
C VAL A 473 -3.75 11.33 -17.00
N PRO A 474 -5.01 11.75 -16.73
CA PRO A 474 -6.18 11.22 -17.43
C PRO A 474 -6.20 11.60 -18.93
N ILE A 475 -5.67 12.75 -19.32
CA ILE A 475 -5.54 13.12 -20.75
C ILE A 475 -4.60 12.12 -21.47
N LEU A 476 -3.44 11.83 -20.90
CA LEU A 476 -2.53 10.80 -21.42
C LEU A 476 -3.20 9.44 -21.49
N ALA A 477 -3.98 9.06 -20.48
CA ALA A 477 -4.74 7.82 -20.47
C ALA A 477 -5.74 7.75 -21.64
N ILE A 478 -6.46 8.84 -21.93
CA ILE A 478 -7.38 8.93 -23.09
C ILE A 478 -6.61 8.84 -24.41
N ILE A 479 -5.48 9.54 -24.53
CA ILE A 479 -4.64 9.51 -25.75
C ILE A 479 -4.15 8.08 -26.01
N ILE A 480 -3.57 7.41 -24.99
CA ILE A 480 -3.07 6.04 -25.13
C ILE A 480 -4.21 5.06 -25.44
N SER A 481 -5.37 5.23 -24.81
CA SER A 481 -6.54 4.38 -25.08
C SER A 481 -7.02 4.49 -26.53
N SER A 482 -6.90 5.67 -27.15
CA SER A 482 -7.29 5.91 -28.54
C SER A 482 -6.31 5.34 -29.58
N MET A 483 -5.06 5.02 -29.17
CA MET A 483 -4.06 4.44 -30.07
C MET A 483 -4.47 3.05 -30.52
N LYS A 484 -4.13 2.71 -31.79
CA LYS A 484 -4.42 1.38 -32.34
C LYS A 484 -3.70 0.30 -31.55
N ARG A 485 -4.45 -0.72 -31.20
CA ARG A 485 -3.91 -1.92 -30.57
C ARG A 485 -3.12 -2.72 -31.60
N LYS A 486 -1.92 -3.18 -31.23
CA LYS A 486 -1.04 -3.99 -32.11
C LYS A 486 -0.96 -5.46 -31.68
N GLY A 487 -1.54 -5.82 -30.53
CA GLY A 487 -1.52 -7.18 -30.01
C GLY A 487 -2.82 -7.94 -30.30
N GLU A 488 -2.74 -9.20 -30.73
CA GLU A 488 -3.87 -10.11 -30.65
C GLU A 488 -4.08 -10.51 -29.19
N VAL A 489 -5.23 -10.26 -28.62
CA VAL A 489 -5.66 -10.87 -27.37
C VAL A 489 -6.46 -12.11 -27.72
N LYS A 490 -5.95 -13.28 -27.37
CA LYS A 490 -6.79 -14.47 -27.32
C LYS A 490 -8.02 -14.12 -26.47
N GLU A 491 -9.20 -14.28 -27.03
CA GLU A 491 -10.41 -14.18 -26.22
C GLU A 491 -10.37 -15.29 -25.19
N PHE A 492 -10.23 -14.88 -23.95
CA PHE A 492 -10.42 -15.79 -22.83
C PHE A 492 -11.92 -16.01 -22.70
N LYS A 493 -12.40 -17.22 -22.97
CA LYS A 493 -13.74 -17.59 -22.57
C LYS A 493 -13.77 -17.57 -21.04
N THR A 494 -14.55 -16.68 -20.49
CA THR A 494 -14.89 -16.69 -19.06
C THR A 494 -15.60 -18.01 -18.79
N TYR A 495 -15.02 -18.82 -17.96
CA TYR A 495 -15.55 -20.13 -17.59
C TYR A 495 -16.16 -20.03 -16.19
N HIS A 496 -17.45 -20.31 -16.12
CA HIS A 496 -18.13 -20.60 -14.87
C HIS A 496 -18.24 -22.13 -14.77
N PRO A 497 -17.75 -22.75 -13.70
CA PRO A 497 -17.95 -24.18 -13.50
C PRO A 497 -19.46 -24.49 -13.45
N ALA A 498 -19.86 -25.58 -14.10
CA ALA A 498 -21.26 -26.04 -14.06
C ALA A 498 -21.71 -26.33 -12.63
N GLU A 499 -20.78 -26.81 -11.80
CA GLU A 499 -20.97 -27.00 -10.36
C GLU A 499 -19.91 -26.17 -9.60
N PRO A 500 -20.31 -25.07 -8.91
CA PRO A 500 -19.39 -24.26 -8.14
C PRO A 500 -18.81 -25.06 -6.94
N PHE A 501 -17.58 -24.76 -6.55
CA PHE A 501 -17.03 -25.29 -5.32
C PHE A 501 -17.88 -24.84 -4.12
N VAL A 502 -18.66 -25.74 -3.58
CA VAL A 502 -19.50 -25.48 -2.41
C VAL A 502 -18.72 -25.85 -1.16
N SER A 503 -18.29 -24.81 -0.43
CA SER A 503 -17.89 -24.96 0.96
C SER A 503 -19.15 -24.74 1.81
N ASP A 504 -19.67 -25.79 2.44
CA ASP A 504 -20.90 -25.76 3.28
C ASP A 504 -20.84 -24.69 4.38
N ILE A 505 -19.66 -24.17 4.68
CA ILE A 505 -19.39 -23.18 5.71
C ILE A 505 -18.69 -21.91 5.20
N GLY A 506 -18.63 -21.69 3.86
CA GLY A 506 -17.91 -20.55 3.28
C GLY A 506 -18.39 -19.18 3.78
N TYR A 507 -19.72 -18.95 3.78
CA TYR A 507 -20.31 -17.72 4.33
C TYR A 507 -20.17 -17.67 5.86
N ILE A 508 -20.34 -18.83 6.53
CA ILE A 508 -20.26 -18.94 7.99
C ILE A 508 -18.86 -18.58 8.49
N ARG A 509 -17.80 -18.91 7.73
CA ARG A 509 -16.42 -18.61 8.11
C ARG A 509 -16.13 -17.12 8.14
N LEU A 510 -16.53 -16.40 7.09
CA LEU A 510 -16.38 -14.95 7.05
C LEU A 510 -17.24 -14.27 8.13
N TYR A 511 -18.49 -14.70 8.27
CA TYR A 511 -19.40 -14.17 9.29
C TYR A 511 -18.90 -14.43 10.71
N LYS A 512 -18.37 -15.62 11.02
CA LYS A 512 -17.77 -15.92 12.33
C LYS A 512 -16.59 -15.01 12.65
N TYR A 513 -15.72 -14.78 11.67
CA TYR A 513 -14.59 -13.86 11.85
C TYR A 513 -15.08 -12.43 12.11
N LEU A 514 -15.94 -11.88 11.25
CA LEU A 514 -16.45 -10.52 11.40
C LEU A 514 -17.24 -10.35 12.71
N LYS A 515 -18.02 -11.34 13.10
CA LYS A 515 -18.77 -11.34 14.37
C LYS A 515 -17.83 -11.37 15.58
N ALA A 516 -16.75 -12.16 15.54
CA ALA A 516 -15.76 -12.20 16.60
C ALA A 516 -15.05 -10.84 16.74
N VAL A 517 -14.65 -10.21 15.65
CA VAL A 517 -14.03 -8.87 15.65
C VAL A 517 -15.00 -7.82 16.19
N LEU A 518 -16.27 -7.86 15.76
CA LEU A 518 -17.29 -6.90 16.21
C LEU A 518 -17.55 -7.02 17.72
N TYR A 519 -17.82 -8.23 18.22
CA TYR A 519 -18.13 -8.42 19.63
C TYR A 519 -16.95 -8.10 20.54
N SER A 520 -15.74 -8.56 20.18
CA SER A 520 -14.55 -8.22 20.96
C SER A 520 -14.24 -6.72 20.91
N GLY A 521 -14.54 -6.04 19.78
CA GLY A 521 -14.44 -4.59 19.67
C GLY A 521 -15.43 -3.84 20.58
N ILE A 522 -16.69 -4.29 20.61
CA ILE A 522 -17.69 -3.70 21.52
C ILE A 522 -17.27 -3.86 22.99
N VAL A 523 -16.82 -5.06 23.37
CA VAL A 523 -16.32 -5.30 24.73
C VAL A 523 -15.13 -4.40 25.05
N LEU A 524 -14.20 -4.24 24.12
CA LEU A 524 -13.06 -3.35 24.30
C LEU A 524 -13.48 -1.88 24.48
N ILE A 525 -14.42 -1.39 23.68
CA ILE A 525 -14.96 -0.03 23.81
C ILE A 525 -15.60 0.16 25.19
N LEU A 526 -16.34 -0.81 25.71
CA LEU A 526 -16.92 -0.76 27.04
C LEU A 526 -15.82 -0.71 28.12
N ILE A 527 -14.75 -1.48 27.97
CA ILE A 527 -13.60 -1.46 28.90
C ILE A 527 -12.90 -0.09 28.85
N ILE A 528 -12.72 0.51 27.67
CA ILE A 528 -12.14 1.85 27.52
C ILE A 528 -13.01 2.90 28.22
N ILE A 529 -14.33 2.85 28.06
CA ILE A 529 -15.25 3.77 28.73
C ILE A 529 -15.16 3.62 30.25
N LEU A 530 -15.11 2.39 30.75
CA LEU A 530 -14.99 2.13 32.20
C LEU A 530 -13.63 2.58 32.76
N SER A 531 -12.54 2.48 31.98
CA SER A 531 -11.20 2.89 32.42
C SER A 531 -11.07 4.39 32.66
N ASN A 532 -11.90 5.21 32.00
CA ASN A 532 -11.91 6.66 32.25
C ASN A 532 -12.33 7.02 33.67
N PHE A 533 -12.93 6.07 34.41
CA PHE A 533 -13.31 6.24 35.82
C PHE A 533 -12.26 5.68 36.82
N ILE A 534 -11.23 4.97 36.32
CA ILE A 534 -10.24 4.29 37.16
C ILE A 534 -8.84 4.47 36.56
N THR A 535 -8.11 5.47 37.00
CA THR A 535 -6.78 5.85 36.48
C THR A 535 -5.70 4.76 36.55
N SER A 536 -5.85 3.77 37.46
CA SER A 536 -4.91 2.64 37.58
C SER A 536 -5.04 1.60 36.43
N LEU A 537 -6.06 1.68 35.58
CA LEU A 537 -6.32 0.72 34.51
C LEU A 537 -5.74 1.12 33.14
N GLU A 538 -5.18 2.30 32.97
CA GLU A 538 -4.69 2.80 31.67
C GLU A 538 -3.71 1.86 30.97
N VAL A 539 -2.73 1.32 31.69
CA VAL A 539 -1.72 0.40 31.13
C VAL A 539 -2.38 -0.90 30.67
N ILE A 540 -3.33 -1.41 31.46
CA ILE A 540 -4.07 -2.63 31.13
C ILE A 540 -4.92 -2.41 29.87
N VAL A 541 -5.59 -1.26 29.79
CA VAL A 541 -6.43 -0.90 28.63
C VAL A 541 -5.58 -0.75 27.37
N THR A 542 -4.44 -0.08 27.46
CA THR A 542 -3.49 0.04 26.34
C THR A 542 -3.05 -1.34 25.84
N ALA A 543 -2.72 -2.25 26.75
CA ALA A 543 -2.37 -3.63 26.41
C ALA A 543 -3.53 -4.39 25.75
N LEU A 544 -4.76 -4.24 26.27
CA LEU A 544 -5.96 -4.88 25.70
C LEU A 544 -6.27 -4.38 24.28
N ILE A 545 -6.10 -3.08 24.02
CA ILE A 545 -6.25 -2.50 22.69
C ILE A 545 -5.24 -3.12 21.73
N ALA A 546 -3.97 -3.19 22.12
CA ALA A 546 -2.92 -3.79 21.31
C ALA A 546 -3.22 -5.27 20.99
N ILE A 547 -3.63 -6.04 22.01
CA ILE A 547 -4.00 -7.46 21.86
C ILE A 547 -5.21 -7.60 20.94
N PHE A 548 -6.24 -6.76 21.07
CA PHE A 548 -7.42 -6.81 20.21
C PHE A 548 -7.05 -6.57 18.74
N ILE A 549 -6.29 -5.52 18.44
CA ILE A 549 -5.89 -5.20 17.08
C ILE A 549 -4.99 -6.30 16.52
N PHE A 550 -4.03 -6.79 17.33
CA PHE A 550 -3.15 -7.90 16.94
C PHE A 550 -3.95 -9.17 16.60
N LEU A 551 -4.87 -9.58 17.45
CA LEU A 551 -5.69 -10.77 17.20
C LEU A 551 -6.66 -10.58 16.02
N SER A 552 -7.18 -9.38 15.80
CA SER A 552 -8.03 -9.08 14.65
C SER A 552 -7.25 -9.18 13.32
N LEU A 553 -6.04 -8.67 13.26
CA LEU A 553 -5.23 -8.65 12.04
C LEU A 553 -4.42 -9.94 11.87
N VAL A 554 -3.50 -10.22 12.80
CA VAL A 554 -2.60 -11.38 12.73
C VAL A 554 -3.38 -12.67 12.93
N GLY A 555 -4.23 -12.74 13.93
CA GLY A 555 -5.10 -13.90 14.19
C GLY A 555 -6.05 -14.15 13.02
N GLY A 556 -6.59 -13.10 12.41
CA GLY A 556 -7.39 -13.18 11.19
C GLY A 556 -6.62 -13.75 10.01
N ALA A 557 -5.42 -13.24 9.74
CA ALA A 557 -4.55 -13.75 8.67
C ALA A 557 -4.23 -15.25 8.87
N ILE A 558 -3.88 -15.65 10.09
CA ILE A 558 -3.63 -17.05 10.45
C ILE A 558 -4.91 -17.90 10.30
N TYR A 559 -6.07 -17.38 10.69
CA TYR A 559 -7.36 -18.07 10.53
C TYR A 559 -7.66 -18.39 9.08
N PHE A 560 -7.53 -17.42 8.17
CA PHE A 560 -7.76 -17.62 6.74
C PHE A 560 -6.68 -18.50 6.10
N ALA A 561 -5.42 -18.39 6.53
CA ALA A 561 -4.37 -19.29 6.09
C ALA A 561 -4.64 -20.75 6.50
N LYS A 562 -5.13 -21.00 7.73
CA LYS A 562 -5.54 -22.34 8.20
C LYS A 562 -6.72 -22.90 7.41
N ILE A 563 -7.71 -22.06 7.05
CA ILE A 563 -8.81 -22.45 6.16
C ILE A 563 -8.24 -22.96 4.84
N SER A 564 -7.35 -22.17 4.23
CA SER A 564 -6.70 -22.54 2.96
C SER A 564 -5.97 -23.88 3.04
N MET A 565 -5.25 -24.13 4.14
CA MET A 565 -4.55 -25.41 4.32
C MET A 565 -5.51 -26.60 4.52
N LYS A 566 -6.63 -26.40 5.22
CA LYS A 566 -7.60 -27.47 5.51
C LYS A 566 -8.44 -27.84 4.28
N GLU A 567 -8.91 -26.84 3.53
CA GLU A 567 -9.81 -27.04 2.40
C GLU A 567 -9.10 -27.06 1.04
N GLY A 568 -7.83 -26.65 1.00
CA GLY A 568 -7.06 -26.53 -0.23
C GLY A 568 -7.01 -27.85 -1.02
N LYS A 569 -6.75 -28.98 -0.35
CA LYS A 569 -6.75 -30.31 -0.98
C LYS A 569 -8.12 -30.71 -1.54
N ARG A 570 -9.19 -30.40 -0.78
CA ARG A 570 -10.57 -30.69 -1.23
C ARG A 570 -10.94 -29.87 -2.45
N ARG A 571 -10.53 -28.59 -2.47
CA ARG A 571 -10.76 -27.69 -3.59
C ARG A 571 -9.89 -28.07 -4.80
N GLU A 572 -8.63 -28.44 -4.60
CA GLU A 572 -7.77 -28.92 -5.66
C GLU A 572 -8.39 -30.14 -6.37
N LYS A 573 -8.84 -31.13 -5.59
CA LYS A 573 -9.52 -32.29 -6.13
C LYS A 573 -10.79 -31.92 -6.89
N TRP A 574 -11.65 -31.06 -6.32
CA TRP A 574 -12.83 -30.56 -7.02
C TRP A 574 -12.47 -29.85 -8.32
N ALA A 575 -11.42 -29.00 -8.30
CA ALA A 575 -10.98 -28.26 -9.46
C ALA A 575 -10.42 -29.15 -10.58
N GLU A 576 -9.74 -30.27 -10.20
CA GLU A 576 -9.31 -31.30 -11.17
C GLU A 576 -10.49 -32.00 -11.85
N GLU A 577 -11.57 -32.22 -11.09
CA GLU A 577 -12.78 -32.91 -11.60
C GLU A 577 -13.69 -31.99 -12.43
N HIS A 578 -13.72 -30.67 -12.19
CA HIS A 578 -14.75 -29.76 -12.73
C HIS A 578 -14.19 -28.62 -13.59
N LEU A 579 -12.87 -28.41 -13.66
CA LEU A 579 -12.24 -27.36 -14.44
C LEU A 579 -11.26 -27.98 -15.43
N GLU A 580 -11.54 -27.82 -16.74
CA GLU A 580 -10.60 -28.13 -17.80
C GLU A 580 -9.45 -27.12 -17.82
N ASP A 581 -8.26 -27.52 -18.24
CA ASP A 581 -7.06 -26.68 -18.34
C ASP A 581 -7.16 -25.58 -19.44
#